data_bfd13f9435234905b980f6a9a779f2b2
#
_entry.id   bfd13f9435234905b980f6a9a779f2b2
#
_cell.length_a   1.000
_cell.length_b   1.000
_cell.length_c   1.000
_cell.angle_alpha   90.00
_cell.angle_beta   90.00
_cell.angle_gamma   90.00
#
_symmetry.space_group_name_H-M   'P 1'
#
loop_
_entity.id
_entity.type
_entity.pdbx_description
1 polymer ?
#
loop_
_entity_poly.entity_id
_entity_poly.type
_entity_poly.pdbx_seq_one_letter_code
_entity_poly.pdbx_strand_id
1 'polypeptide(L)' 'FVLAKMYPPKFIRGVGLNESGVRSKYNVTVVGVKSPGKPFRYAEANTVVTNHDLIIVSGTNSDIERFAALDR' A
#
# COMPACT_ATOMS: atom_id res chain seq x y z
N PHE A 1 -5.96 10.06 -11.91
CA PHE A 1 -5.03 9.38 -10.99
C PHE A 1 -4.33 8.22 -11.69
N VAL A 2 -3.35 7.66 -10.99
CA VAL A 2 -2.49 6.62 -11.54
C VAL A 2 -2.42 5.44 -10.59
N LEU A 3 -1.94 4.30 -11.12
CA LEU A 3 -1.61 3.13 -10.33
C LEU A 3 -0.09 3.02 -10.25
N ALA A 4 0.40 2.63 -9.08
CA ALA A 4 1.84 2.44 -8.87
C ALA A 4 2.09 1.18 -8.06
N LYS A 5 3.18 0.49 -8.36
CA LYS A 5 3.60 -0.71 -7.66
C LYS A 5 4.82 -0.40 -6.83
N MET A 6 4.81 -0.76 -5.56
CA MET A 6 5.90 -0.42 -4.65
C MET A 6 5.90 -1.35 -3.45
N TYR A 7 7.01 -1.35 -2.70
CA TYR A 7 7.04 -2.01 -1.40
C TYR A 7 6.38 -1.09 -0.36
N PRO A 8 5.70 -1.65 0.65
CA PRO A 8 4.98 -0.82 1.61
C PRO A 8 5.92 -0.07 2.54
N PRO A 9 5.61 1.20 2.86
CA PRO A 9 6.36 1.92 3.88
C PRO A 9 6.13 1.31 5.26
N LYS A 10 7.02 1.62 6.19
CA LYS A 10 7.04 0.97 7.50
C LYS A 10 5.71 1.09 8.25
N PHE A 11 5.06 2.25 8.17
CA PHE A 11 3.90 2.49 9.03
C PHE A 11 2.69 1.62 8.70
N ILE A 12 2.63 1.02 7.50
CA ILE A 12 1.50 0.15 7.17
C ILE A 12 1.83 -1.34 7.32
N ARG A 13 3.08 -1.68 7.63
CA ARG A 13 3.48 -3.08 7.76
C ARG A 13 2.98 -3.64 9.08
N GLY A 14 2.39 -4.84 9.03
CA GLY A 14 1.99 -5.57 10.23
C GLY A 14 0.69 -5.11 10.86
N VAL A 15 -0.01 -4.16 10.26
CA VAL A 15 -1.32 -3.71 10.75
C VAL A 15 -2.31 -3.77 9.61
N GLY A 16 -3.59 -3.91 9.96
CA GLY A 16 -4.63 -3.88 8.94
C GLY A 16 -4.63 -2.54 8.22
N LEU A 17 -4.89 -2.58 6.92
CA LEU A 17 -4.84 -1.36 6.11
C LEU A 17 -5.79 -0.28 6.63
N ASN A 18 -6.97 -0.68 7.12
CA ASN A 18 -7.91 0.27 7.71
C ASN A 18 -7.36 0.90 8.99
N GLU A 19 -6.61 0.15 9.77
CA GLU A 19 -6.03 0.66 11.01
C GLU A 19 -4.84 1.56 10.76
N SER A 20 -4.13 1.33 9.65
CA SER A 20 -2.95 2.13 9.32
C SER A 20 -3.29 3.57 8.97
N GLY A 21 -4.52 3.83 8.53
CA GLY A 21 -4.94 5.16 8.12
C GLY A 21 -4.31 5.63 6.82
N VAL A 22 -3.86 4.71 5.97
CA VAL A 22 -3.15 5.08 4.75
C VAL A 22 -3.99 5.99 3.86
N ARG A 23 -5.28 5.70 3.74
CA ARG A 23 -6.16 6.50 2.89
C ARG A 23 -6.37 7.91 3.45
N SER A 24 -6.61 8.00 4.76
CA SER A 24 -6.88 9.30 5.37
C SER A 24 -5.62 10.15 5.51
N LYS A 25 -4.46 9.52 5.71
CA LYS A 25 -3.20 10.27 5.91
C LYS A 25 -2.57 10.70 4.60
N TYR A 26 -2.62 9.85 3.58
CA TYR A 26 -1.88 10.09 2.34
C TYR A 26 -2.76 10.15 1.11
N ASN A 27 -4.05 9.92 1.28
CA ASN A 27 -5.02 10.01 0.20
C ASN A 27 -4.72 9.04 -0.95
N VAL A 28 -4.15 7.88 -0.61
CA VAL A 28 -3.92 6.80 -1.58
C VAL A 28 -4.69 5.57 -1.13
N THR A 29 -5.07 4.74 -2.10
CA THR A 29 -5.80 3.51 -1.84
C THR A 29 -4.91 2.33 -2.22
N VAL A 30 -4.75 1.37 -1.32
CA VAL A 30 -4.08 0.11 -1.64
C VAL A 30 -5.09 -0.77 -2.36
N VAL A 31 -4.83 -1.05 -3.63
CA VAL A 31 -5.74 -1.82 -4.47
C VAL A 31 -5.47 -3.31 -4.35
N GLY A 32 -4.22 -3.70 -4.25
CA GLY A 32 -3.88 -5.10 -4.22
C GLY A 32 -2.50 -5.37 -3.66
N VAL A 33 -2.23 -6.65 -3.44
CA VAL A 33 -1.00 -7.13 -2.81
C VAL A 33 -0.49 -8.34 -3.58
N LYS A 34 0.82 -8.38 -3.80
CA LYS A 34 1.49 -9.53 -4.39
C LYS A 34 2.56 -10.00 -3.40
N SER A 35 2.31 -11.14 -2.77
CA SER A 35 3.27 -11.75 -1.85
C SER A 35 4.19 -12.70 -2.61
N PRO A 36 5.44 -12.91 -2.13
CA PRO A 36 6.37 -13.82 -2.79
C PRO A 36 5.79 -15.22 -2.94
N GLY A 37 5.87 -15.76 -4.15
CA GLY A 37 5.40 -17.11 -4.42
C GLY A 37 3.90 -17.29 -4.46
N LYS A 38 3.13 -16.20 -4.38
CA LYS A 38 1.67 -16.27 -4.37
C LYS A 38 1.09 -15.38 -5.46
N PRO A 39 -0.12 -15.67 -5.94
CA PRO A 39 -0.74 -14.81 -6.93
C PRO A 39 -1.17 -13.47 -6.32
N PHE A 40 -1.37 -12.51 -7.20
CA PHE A 40 -1.95 -11.22 -6.81
C PHE A 40 -3.32 -11.42 -6.17
N ARG A 41 -3.61 -10.62 -5.13
CA ARG A 41 -4.93 -10.60 -4.51
C ARG A 41 -5.36 -9.17 -4.27
N TYR A 42 -6.66 -8.93 -4.31
CA TYR A 42 -7.20 -7.62 -4.00
C TYR A 42 -7.06 -7.33 -2.51
N ALA A 43 -6.80 -6.07 -2.19
CA ALA A 43 -6.70 -5.65 -0.81
C ALA A 43 -8.07 -5.42 -0.20
N GLU A 44 -8.19 -5.74 1.09
CA GLU A 44 -9.40 -5.50 1.88
C GLU A 44 -9.03 -4.65 3.08
N ALA A 45 -10.05 -4.18 3.80
CA ALA A 45 -9.82 -3.29 4.92
C ALA A 45 -8.90 -3.90 5.98
N ASN A 46 -9.02 -5.20 6.21
CA ASN A 46 -8.24 -5.90 7.23
C ASN A 46 -6.98 -6.59 6.67
N THR A 47 -6.63 -6.33 5.42
CA THR A 47 -5.44 -6.92 4.83
C THR A 47 -4.19 -6.41 5.55
N VAL A 48 -3.28 -7.32 5.86
CA VAL A 48 -2.00 -7.01 6.50
C VAL A 48 -0.88 -7.29 5.51
N VAL A 49 0.03 -6.33 5.33
CA VAL A 49 1.15 -6.47 4.41
C VAL A 49 2.46 -6.49 5.18
N THR A 50 3.48 -7.10 4.57
CA THR A 50 4.81 -7.18 5.15
C THR A 50 5.81 -6.49 4.23
N ASN A 51 7.06 -6.37 4.70
CA ASN A 51 8.11 -5.73 3.92
C ASN A 51 8.50 -6.53 2.67
N HIS A 52 8.06 -7.77 2.55
CA HIS A 52 8.34 -8.61 1.38
C HIS A 52 7.25 -8.51 0.32
N ASP A 53 6.11 -7.94 0.64
CA ASP A 53 5.00 -7.85 -0.28
C ASP A 53 5.15 -6.64 -1.18
N LEU A 54 4.71 -6.78 -2.45
CA LEU A 54 4.52 -5.63 -3.32
C LEU A 54 3.07 -5.20 -3.22
N ILE A 55 2.84 -3.89 -3.15
CA ILE A 55 1.48 -3.37 -3.11
C ILE A 55 1.23 -2.53 -4.37
N ILE A 56 -0.01 -2.53 -4.80
CA ILE A 56 -0.46 -1.68 -5.90
C ILE A 56 -1.35 -0.61 -5.29
N VAL A 57 -1.00 0.65 -5.51
CA VAL A 57 -1.73 1.77 -4.94
C VAL A 57 -2.26 2.67 -6.04
N SER A 58 -3.37 3.34 -5.76
CA SER A 58 -3.94 4.32 -6.67
C SER A 58 -4.05 5.66 -5.97
N GLY A 59 -3.90 6.74 -6.75
CA GLY A 59 -4.02 8.09 -6.25
C GLY A 59 -3.54 9.07 -7.30
N THR A 60 -3.47 10.35 -6.93
CA THR A 60 -2.87 11.34 -7.81
C THR A 60 -1.37 11.18 -7.84
N ASN A 61 -0.71 11.73 -8.86
CA ASN A 61 0.74 11.68 -8.96
C ASN A 61 1.41 12.23 -7.71
N SER A 62 0.96 13.39 -7.22
CA SER A 62 1.59 14.01 -6.06
C SER A 62 1.37 13.21 -4.78
N ASP A 63 0.19 12.62 -4.59
CA ASP A 63 -0.07 11.81 -3.41
C ASP A 63 0.77 10.53 -3.42
N ILE A 64 0.89 9.89 -4.60
CA ILE A 64 1.70 8.69 -4.73
C ILE A 64 3.17 9.00 -4.50
N GLU A 65 3.66 10.14 -5.01
CA GLU A 65 5.05 10.53 -4.78
C GLU A 65 5.35 10.74 -3.30
N ARG A 66 4.45 11.42 -2.58
CA ARG A 66 4.62 11.59 -1.13
C ARG A 66 4.64 10.26 -0.41
N PHE A 67 3.73 9.38 -0.78
CA PHE A 67 3.64 8.05 -0.16
C PHE A 67 4.90 7.23 -0.46
N ALA A 68 5.37 7.27 -1.70
CA ALA A 68 6.56 6.52 -2.11
C ALA A 68 7.84 7.04 -1.46
N ALA A 69 7.86 8.30 -1.04
CA ALA A 69 9.02 8.91 -0.40
C ALA A 69 9.14 8.56 1.09
N LEU A 70 8.15 7.89 1.65
CA LEU A 70 8.19 7.51 3.06
C LEU A 70 9.27 6.46 3.32
N ASP A 71 9.76 6.43 4.56
CA ASP A 71 10.77 5.50 4.99
C ASP A 71 10.28 4.05 4.86
N ARG A 72 11.15 3.19 4.32
CA ARG A 72 10.83 1.79 4.07
C ARG A 72 11.69 0.83 4.84
#